data_7848df6dfc9f3dc594e759b53ee118f4
#
_entry.id   7848df6dfc9f3dc594e759b53ee118f4
#
_cell.length_a   1.000
_cell.length_b   1.000
_cell.length_c   1.000
_cell.angle_alpha   90.00
_cell.angle_beta   90.00
_cell.angle_gamma   90.00
#
_symmetry.space_group_name_H-M   'P 1'
#
loop_
_entity.id
_entity.type
_entity.pdbx_description
1 polymer ?
#
loop_
_entity_poly.entity_id
_entity_poly.type
_entity_poly.pdbx_seq_one_letter_code
_entity_poly.pdbx_strand_id
1 'polypeptide(L)'
;LSSGTSLFLVDGDFRRRAAISHCLSGGDLHVEPFEDAVELIARWPKSGLLLVHDDGRSIATLLGQMGRSGQWLPVIGFAQDPGTHMVVRAVLDGAIDYISWPFTRDDIARVVADAEAKAETFGSAKLREALARSRVDRLTKREREVLAGVAGGLSNRMIGEKLSISPRTVEIHRANMLTKMGANHTSEAIRIAIEAALVD
;
A
#
# COMPACT_ATOMS: atom_id res chain seq x y z
N LEU A 1 13.35 -28.38 7.01
CA LEU A 1 13.97 -27.14 7.50
C LEU A 1 12.91 -26.04 7.41
N SER A 2 12.22 -25.74 8.51
CA SER A 2 11.36 -24.58 8.61
C SER A 2 12.26 -23.35 8.41
N SER A 3 12.14 -22.68 7.28
CA SER A 3 12.73 -21.35 7.12
C SER A 3 11.94 -20.41 8.03
N GLY A 4 12.56 -19.93 9.12
CA GLY A 4 11.95 -18.99 10.03
C GLY A 4 11.42 -17.77 9.28
N THR A 5 10.31 -17.21 9.73
CA THR A 5 9.72 -16.01 9.13
C THR A 5 10.64 -14.80 9.35
N SER A 6 10.99 -14.11 8.27
CA SER A 6 11.78 -12.87 8.35
C SER A 6 10.90 -11.71 8.79
N LEU A 7 11.30 -11.04 9.87
CA LEU A 7 10.64 -9.86 10.44
C LEU A 7 11.57 -8.65 10.37
N PHE A 8 11.22 -7.66 9.56
CA PHE A 8 11.99 -6.43 9.38
C PHE A 8 11.48 -5.36 10.34
N LEU A 9 12.26 -5.09 11.37
CA LEU A 9 11.93 -4.14 12.44
C LEU A 9 12.40 -2.74 12.08
N VAL A 10 11.47 -1.80 11.90
CA VAL A 10 11.76 -0.39 11.60
C VAL A 10 11.41 0.47 12.79
N ASP A 11 12.41 1.09 13.42
CA ASP A 11 12.22 1.92 14.59
C ASP A 11 13.43 2.87 14.79
N GLY A 12 13.18 4.18 14.92
CA GLY A 12 14.22 5.18 15.15
C GLY A 12 14.88 5.11 16.54
N ASP A 13 14.23 4.49 17.53
CA ASP A 13 14.77 4.34 18.88
C ASP A 13 15.69 3.11 18.98
N PHE A 14 17.00 3.35 19.11
CA PHE A 14 17.99 2.28 19.24
C PHE A 14 17.74 1.35 20.44
N ARG A 15 17.32 1.90 21.59
CA ARG A 15 17.10 1.09 22.82
C ARG A 15 15.90 0.17 22.63
N ARG A 16 14.83 0.70 22.05
CA ARG A 16 13.62 -0.09 21.78
C ARG A 16 13.88 -1.14 20.72
N ARG A 17 14.60 -0.81 19.62
CA ARG A 17 15.06 -1.81 18.63
C ARG A 17 15.84 -2.95 19.27
N ALA A 18 16.80 -2.63 20.12
CA ALA A 18 17.63 -3.64 20.81
C ALA A 18 16.77 -4.51 21.76
N ALA A 19 15.85 -3.91 22.51
CA ALA A 19 14.95 -4.62 23.41
C ALA A 19 14.00 -5.56 22.64
N ILE A 20 13.43 -5.12 21.54
CA ILE A 20 12.55 -5.93 20.66
C ILE A 20 13.37 -7.08 20.06
N SER A 21 14.52 -6.80 19.48
CA SER A 21 15.39 -7.83 18.89
C SER A 21 15.81 -8.88 19.91
N HIS A 22 16.12 -8.45 21.14
CA HIS A 22 16.44 -9.38 22.25
C HIS A 22 15.23 -10.21 22.67
N CYS A 23 14.05 -9.59 22.82
CA CYS A 23 12.79 -10.27 23.15
C CYS A 23 12.46 -11.38 22.16
N LEU A 24 12.72 -11.16 20.87
CA LEU A 24 12.39 -12.09 19.78
C LEU A 24 13.52 -13.06 19.43
N SER A 25 14.71 -12.91 20.02
CA SER A 25 15.85 -13.80 19.77
C SER A 25 15.60 -15.22 20.28
N GLY A 26 16.07 -16.23 19.52
CA GLY A 26 15.97 -17.65 19.89
C GLY A 26 14.60 -18.30 19.61
N GLY A 27 13.72 -17.65 18.84
CA GLY A 27 12.50 -18.23 18.28
C GLY A 27 12.59 -18.51 16.78
N ASP A 28 11.46 -18.83 16.16
CA ASP A 28 11.35 -19.08 14.72
C ASP A 28 11.34 -17.81 13.86
N LEU A 29 11.37 -16.62 14.50
CA LEU A 29 11.44 -15.34 13.83
C LEU A 29 12.88 -14.87 13.65
N HIS A 30 13.26 -14.59 12.40
CA HIS A 30 14.52 -13.92 12.09
C HIS A 30 14.29 -12.41 12.02
N VAL A 31 14.78 -11.67 13.04
CA VAL A 31 14.59 -10.22 13.15
C VAL A 31 15.78 -9.48 12.55
N GLU A 32 15.50 -8.63 11.56
CA GLU A 32 16.48 -7.71 10.97
C GLU A 32 16.09 -6.26 11.31
N PRO A 33 16.90 -5.53 12.10
CA PRO A 33 16.57 -4.17 12.53
C PRO A 33 17.02 -3.11 11.51
N PHE A 34 16.20 -2.08 11.34
CA PHE A 34 16.43 -0.90 10.52
C PHE A 34 16.16 0.37 11.34
N GLU A 35 16.94 1.40 11.12
CA GLU A 35 16.77 2.67 11.83
C GLU A 35 15.54 3.44 11.34
N ASP A 36 15.30 3.41 10.03
CA ASP A 36 14.16 4.11 9.43
C ASP A 36 13.66 3.41 8.16
N ALA A 37 12.56 3.96 7.60
CA ALA A 37 11.97 3.47 6.37
C ALA A 37 12.90 3.64 5.15
N VAL A 38 13.79 4.63 5.13
CA VAL A 38 14.70 4.89 4.01
C VAL A 38 15.76 3.81 3.94
N GLU A 39 16.32 3.41 5.08
CA GLU A 39 17.28 2.31 5.18
C GLU A 39 16.66 1.00 4.68
N LEU A 40 15.43 0.68 5.10
CA LEU A 40 14.72 -0.52 4.63
C LEU A 40 14.46 -0.46 3.12
N ILE A 41 14.03 0.70 2.59
CA ILE A 41 13.76 0.88 1.16
C ILE A 41 15.01 0.65 0.32
N ALA A 42 16.17 1.08 0.78
CA ALA A 42 17.45 0.86 0.10
C ALA A 42 17.84 -0.63 0.00
N ARG A 43 17.31 -1.47 0.90
CA ARG A 43 17.56 -2.92 0.97
C ARG A 43 16.26 -3.72 0.93
N TRP A 44 15.32 -3.32 0.07
CA TRP A 44 13.95 -3.84 0.04
C TRP A 44 13.90 -5.37 0.00
N PRO A 45 13.27 -6.03 0.99
CA PRO A 45 13.20 -7.48 1.07
C PRO A 45 12.22 -8.06 0.05
N LYS A 46 12.50 -9.28 -0.39
CA LYS A 46 11.64 -10.00 -1.34
C LYS A 46 10.41 -10.65 -0.69
N SER A 47 10.54 -11.03 0.57
CA SER A 47 9.48 -11.72 1.35
C SER A 47 9.70 -11.48 2.84
N GLY A 48 8.66 -11.65 3.64
CA GLY A 48 8.65 -11.47 5.09
C GLY A 48 7.59 -10.46 5.54
N LEU A 49 7.69 -10.00 6.78
CA LEU A 49 6.77 -9.04 7.38
C LEU A 49 7.52 -7.81 7.88
N LEU A 50 6.86 -6.66 7.88
CA LEU A 50 7.38 -5.43 8.43
C LEU A 50 6.75 -5.16 9.78
N LEU A 51 7.57 -4.99 10.83
CA LEU A 51 7.15 -4.50 12.14
C LEU A 51 7.64 -3.06 12.28
N VAL A 52 6.72 -2.10 12.20
CA VAL A 52 7.05 -0.69 12.00
C VAL A 52 6.57 0.15 13.18
N HIS A 53 7.49 0.86 13.81
CA HIS A 53 7.13 1.87 14.80
C HIS A 53 6.30 2.98 14.13
N ASP A 54 5.12 3.25 14.70
CA ASP A 54 4.22 4.28 14.20
C ASP A 54 4.65 5.66 14.73
N ASP A 55 5.51 6.30 13.96
CA ASP A 55 5.95 7.69 14.14
C ASP A 55 5.09 8.70 13.37
N GLY A 56 3.97 8.24 12.80
CA GLY A 56 3.07 9.01 11.95
C GLY A 56 3.54 9.20 10.50
N ARG A 57 4.68 8.61 10.08
CA ARG A 57 5.26 8.77 8.73
C ARG A 57 5.77 7.46 8.12
N SER A 58 6.43 6.62 8.91
CA SER A 58 7.15 5.45 8.42
C SER A 58 6.22 4.45 7.75
N ILE A 59 5.05 4.16 8.32
CA ILE A 59 4.04 3.26 7.73
C ILE A 59 3.60 3.78 6.34
N ALA A 60 3.18 5.04 6.26
CA ALA A 60 2.75 5.64 4.99
C ALA A 60 3.86 5.66 3.93
N THR A 61 5.10 5.91 4.34
CA THR A 61 6.28 5.91 3.46
C THR A 61 6.52 4.52 2.85
N LEU A 62 6.47 3.47 3.67
CA LEU A 62 6.66 2.07 3.23
C LEU A 62 5.51 1.61 2.32
N LEU A 63 4.27 1.92 2.67
CA LEU A 63 3.12 1.62 1.82
C LEU A 63 3.18 2.35 0.47
N GLY A 64 3.63 3.62 0.47
CA GLY A 64 3.90 4.36 -0.76
C GLY A 64 4.99 3.72 -1.63
N GLN A 65 6.03 3.14 -1.02
CA GLN A 65 7.06 2.37 -1.74
C GLN A 65 6.49 1.11 -2.37
N MET A 66 5.64 0.39 -1.66
CA MET A 66 4.95 -0.80 -2.18
C MET A 66 4.11 -0.46 -3.42
N GLY A 67 3.38 0.67 -3.38
CA GLY A 67 2.61 1.15 -4.53
C GLY A 67 3.46 1.48 -5.75
N ARG A 68 4.69 1.98 -5.55
CA ARG A 68 5.63 2.30 -6.64
C ARG A 68 6.36 1.08 -7.20
N SER A 69 6.80 0.18 -6.32
CA SER A 69 7.57 -1.00 -6.70
C SER A 69 6.71 -2.16 -7.22
N GLY A 70 5.41 -2.17 -6.89
CA GLY A 70 4.55 -3.31 -7.14
C GLY A 70 4.83 -4.54 -6.27
N GLN A 71 5.64 -4.40 -5.22
CA GLN A 71 5.97 -5.45 -4.26
C GLN A 71 5.32 -5.11 -2.91
N TRP A 72 4.37 -5.91 -2.50
CA TRP A 72 3.68 -5.74 -1.23
C TRP A 72 4.23 -6.68 -0.16
N LEU A 73 4.38 -6.15 1.05
CA LEU A 73 4.72 -6.91 2.26
C LEU A 73 3.74 -6.55 3.37
N PRO A 74 3.33 -7.52 4.22
CA PRO A 74 2.46 -7.24 5.35
C PRO A 74 3.15 -6.26 6.32
N VAL A 75 2.44 -5.21 6.72
CA VAL A 75 2.89 -4.21 7.71
C VAL A 75 2.11 -4.38 8.99
N ILE A 76 2.82 -4.60 10.09
CA ILE A 76 2.30 -4.57 11.44
C ILE A 76 2.80 -3.28 12.09
N GLY A 77 1.88 -2.39 12.46
CA GLY A 77 2.21 -1.17 13.21
C GLY A 77 2.48 -1.48 14.68
N PHE A 78 3.32 -0.69 15.34
CA PHE A 78 3.40 -0.73 16.80
C PHE A 78 3.76 0.64 17.40
N ALA A 79 3.29 0.89 18.61
CA ALA A 79 3.72 2.03 19.43
C ALA A 79 3.58 1.71 20.92
N GLN A 80 4.16 2.54 21.77
CA GLN A 80 3.93 2.50 23.20
C GLN A 80 2.62 3.24 23.51
N ASP A 81 1.69 2.57 24.21
CA ASP A 81 0.38 3.12 24.58
C ASP A 81 -0.38 3.81 23.41
N PRO A 82 -0.60 3.11 22.26
CA PRO A 82 -1.25 3.72 21.13
C PRO A 82 -2.68 4.09 21.43
N GLY A 83 -3.06 5.34 21.17
CA GLY A 83 -4.46 5.75 21.20
C GLY A 83 -5.26 5.09 20.06
N THR A 84 -6.57 4.86 20.28
CA THR A 84 -7.45 4.24 19.27
C THR A 84 -7.36 4.91 17.89
N HIS A 85 -7.24 6.22 17.86
CA HIS A 85 -7.10 6.99 16.61
C HIS A 85 -5.83 6.60 15.82
N MET A 86 -4.71 6.38 16.50
CA MET A 86 -3.45 5.96 15.88
C MET A 86 -3.59 4.58 15.24
N VAL A 87 -4.15 3.61 15.98
CA VAL A 87 -4.41 2.26 15.50
C VAL A 87 -5.32 2.27 14.27
N VAL A 88 -6.47 2.96 14.36
CA VAL A 88 -7.43 3.07 13.26
C VAL A 88 -6.78 3.69 12.02
N ARG A 89 -6.02 4.76 12.19
CA ARG A 89 -5.30 5.41 11.09
C ARG A 89 -4.31 4.46 10.41
N ALA A 90 -3.47 3.77 11.18
CA ALA A 90 -2.50 2.83 10.62
C ALA A 90 -3.18 1.72 9.79
N VAL A 91 -4.30 1.17 10.28
CA VAL A 91 -5.08 0.15 9.57
C VAL A 91 -5.73 0.72 8.30
N LEU A 92 -6.32 1.92 8.37
CA LEU A 92 -6.90 2.58 7.20
C LEU A 92 -5.83 2.91 6.14
N ASP A 93 -4.63 3.30 6.58
CA ASP A 93 -3.49 3.54 5.69
C ASP A 93 -3.01 2.24 5.02
N GLY A 94 -3.29 1.07 5.61
CA GLY A 94 -3.01 -0.24 5.01
C GLY A 94 -2.13 -1.18 5.83
N ALA A 95 -1.87 -0.87 7.10
CA ALA A 95 -1.31 -1.86 8.03
C ALA A 95 -2.28 -3.03 8.20
N ILE A 96 -1.76 -4.26 8.21
CA ILE A 96 -2.59 -5.46 8.31
C ILE A 96 -3.00 -5.76 9.75
N ASP A 97 -2.18 -5.28 10.70
CA ASP A 97 -2.42 -5.42 12.13
C ASP A 97 -1.66 -4.35 12.92
N TYR A 98 -1.91 -4.28 14.23
CA TYR A 98 -1.27 -3.33 15.13
C TYR A 98 -1.08 -3.93 16.53
N ILE A 99 0.09 -3.72 17.15
CA ILE A 99 0.42 -4.24 18.48
C ILE A 99 0.96 -3.15 19.39
N SER A 100 0.59 -3.16 20.68
CA SER A 100 1.13 -2.24 21.68
C SER A 100 2.46 -2.73 22.22
N TRP A 101 3.46 -1.86 22.30
CA TRP A 101 4.70 -2.11 23.00
C TRP A 101 4.56 -1.64 24.47
N PRO A 102 5.08 -2.39 25.47
CA PRO A 102 5.84 -3.64 25.36
C PRO A 102 4.95 -4.85 25.08
N PHE A 103 5.42 -5.76 24.24
CA PHE A 103 4.78 -7.04 23.93
C PHE A 103 5.70 -8.21 24.31
N THR A 104 5.13 -9.39 24.51
CA THR A 104 5.86 -10.65 24.69
C THR A 104 6.15 -11.32 23.35
N ARG A 105 7.02 -12.34 23.38
CA ARG A 105 7.26 -13.18 22.19
C ARG A 105 5.99 -13.86 21.71
N ASP A 106 5.14 -14.34 22.61
CA ASP A 106 3.90 -15.02 22.25
C ASP A 106 2.88 -14.07 21.63
N ASP A 107 2.86 -12.80 22.04
CA ASP A 107 1.99 -11.79 21.47
C ASP A 107 2.38 -11.52 20.01
N ILE A 108 3.67 -11.27 19.74
CA ILE A 108 4.14 -11.02 18.38
C ILE A 108 4.03 -12.28 17.49
N ALA A 109 4.30 -13.47 18.02
CA ALA A 109 4.16 -14.71 17.25
C ALA A 109 2.72 -14.91 16.77
N ARG A 110 1.73 -14.60 17.62
CA ARG A 110 0.31 -14.65 17.27
C ARG A 110 -0.05 -13.63 16.18
N VAL A 111 0.37 -12.39 16.33
CA VAL A 111 0.12 -11.32 15.35
C VAL A 111 0.79 -11.64 14.01
N VAL A 112 2.00 -12.19 14.02
CA VAL A 112 2.72 -12.62 12.81
C VAL A 112 1.97 -13.75 12.10
N ALA A 113 1.53 -14.77 12.82
CA ALA A 113 0.77 -15.88 12.26
C ALA A 113 -0.56 -15.41 11.64
N ASP A 114 -1.27 -14.51 12.31
CA ASP A 114 -2.50 -13.91 11.80
C ASP A 114 -2.24 -13.04 10.55
N ALA A 115 -1.14 -12.29 10.55
CA ALA A 115 -0.74 -11.47 9.41
C ALA A 115 -0.36 -12.34 8.20
N GLU A 116 0.38 -13.44 8.39
CA GLU A 116 0.69 -14.40 7.33
C GLU A 116 -0.57 -15.03 6.74
N ALA A 117 -1.51 -15.47 7.57
CA ALA A 117 -2.76 -16.06 7.12
C ALA A 117 -3.62 -15.10 6.27
N LYS A 118 -3.58 -13.80 6.60
CA LYS A 118 -4.31 -12.73 5.88
C LYS A 118 -3.54 -12.20 4.67
N ALA A 119 -2.21 -12.35 4.64
CA ALA A 119 -1.32 -11.66 3.71
C ALA A 119 -1.65 -11.93 2.25
N GLU A 120 -1.99 -13.18 1.89
CA GLU A 120 -2.23 -13.56 0.51
C GLU A 120 -3.45 -12.83 -0.08
N THR A 121 -4.54 -12.76 0.67
CA THR A 121 -5.78 -12.12 0.22
C THR A 121 -5.70 -10.59 0.32
N PHE A 122 -5.26 -10.08 1.47
CA PHE A 122 -5.18 -8.65 1.75
C PHE A 122 -4.11 -7.97 0.89
N GLY A 123 -2.92 -8.59 0.77
CA GLY A 123 -1.81 -8.09 -0.01
C GLY A 123 -2.14 -7.99 -1.50
N SER A 124 -2.81 -8.99 -2.06
CA SER A 124 -3.21 -8.97 -3.47
C SER A 124 -4.24 -7.87 -3.77
N ALA A 125 -5.15 -7.57 -2.83
CA ALA A 125 -6.13 -6.49 -2.98
C ALA A 125 -5.47 -5.11 -2.87
N LYS A 126 -4.65 -4.89 -1.83
CA LYS A 126 -3.93 -3.62 -1.62
C LYS A 126 -2.91 -3.35 -2.71
N LEU A 127 -2.23 -4.37 -3.20
CA LEU A 127 -1.32 -4.23 -4.32
C LEU A 127 -2.06 -3.82 -5.60
N ARG A 128 -3.22 -4.43 -5.91
CA ARG A 128 -4.05 -4.02 -7.05
C ARG A 128 -4.51 -2.59 -6.92
N GLU A 129 -5.01 -2.18 -5.75
CA GLU A 129 -5.39 -0.79 -5.47
C GLU A 129 -4.22 0.18 -5.69
N ALA A 130 -3.05 -0.11 -5.12
CA ALA A 130 -1.86 0.72 -5.24
C ALA A 130 -1.36 0.85 -6.70
N LEU A 131 -1.34 -0.26 -7.44
CA LEU A 131 -0.98 -0.26 -8.86
C LEU A 131 -2.00 0.52 -9.70
N ALA A 132 -3.28 0.36 -9.42
CA ALA A 132 -4.35 1.09 -10.08
C ALA A 132 -4.23 2.60 -9.83
N ARG A 133 -4.00 3.02 -8.58
CA ARG A 133 -3.74 4.44 -8.23
C ARG A 133 -2.53 4.99 -8.97
N SER A 134 -1.41 4.27 -8.97
CA SER A 134 -0.19 4.69 -9.69
C SER A 134 -0.44 4.92 -11.19
N ARG A 135 -1.29 4.11 -11.84
CA ARG A 135 -1.67 4.29 -13.24
C ARG A 135 -2.53 5.54 -13.45
N VAL A 136 -3.47 5.79 -12.56
CA VAL A 136 -4.35 6.97 -12.62
C VAL A 136 -3.60 8.26 -12.31
N ASP A 137 -2.62 8.23 -11.43
CA ASP A 137 -1.80 9.41 -11.08
C ASP A 137 -0.97 9.94 -12.25
N ARG A 138 -0.68 9.11 -13.25
CA ARG A 138 -0.04 9.51 -14.52
C ARG A 138 -0.93 10.32 -15.45
N LEU A 139 -2.25 10.34 -15.19
CA LEU A 139 -3.20 11.06 -16.02
C LEU A 139 -3.12 12.56 -15.75
N THR A 140 -3.19 13.34 -16.81
CA THR A 140 -3.42 14.78 -16.72
C THR A 140 -4.84 15.07 -16.21
N LYS A 141 -5.10 16.30 -15.78
CA LYS A 141 -6.43 16.74 -15.37
C LYS A 141 -7.50 16.43 -16.43
N ARG A 142 -7.20 16.72 -17.69
CA ARG A 142 -8.13 16.48 -18.81
C ARG A 142 -8.40 14.99 -19.06
N GLU A 143 -7.38 14.16 -18.95
CA GLU A 143 -7.55 12.72 -19.10
C GLU A 143 -8.36 12.12 -17.95
N ARG A 144 -8.23 12.64 -16.71
CA ARG A 144 -9.08 12.24 -15.56
C ARG A 144 -10.53 12.67 -15.76
N GLU A 145 -10.77 13.89 -16.24
CA GLU A 145 -12.12 14.37 -16.56
C GLU A 145 -12.81 13.51 -17.64
N VAL A 146 -12.03 13.10 -18.64
CA VAL A 146 -12.52 12.18 -19.69
C VAL A 146 -12.77 10.79 -19.10
N LEU A 147 -11.90 10.26 -18.24
CA LEU A 147 -12.08 8.98 -17.55
C LEU A 147 -13.37 8.99 -16.72
N ALA A 148 -13.64 10.04 -15.96
CA ALA A 148 -14.86 10.19 -15.17
C ALA A 148 -16.11 10.23 -16.06
N GLY A 149 -16.06 10.92 -17.20
CA GLY A 149 -17.15 10.95 -18.16
C GLY A 149 -17.43 9.56 -18.76
N VAL A 150 -16.38 8.84 -19.13
CA VAL A 150 -16.47 7.48 -19.67
C VAL A 150 -17.00 6.50 -18.63
N ALA A 151 -16.54 6.57 -17.39
CA ALA A 151 -17.02 5.75 -16.27
C ALA A 151 -18.49 6.02 -15.98
N GLY A 152 -18.96 7.26 -16.15
CA GLY A 152 -20.36 7.65 -16.06
C GLY A 152 -21.21 7.31 -17.31
N GLY A 153 -20.66 6.55 -18.27
CA GLY A 153 -21.39 6.10 -19.47
C GLY A 153 -21.63 7.18 -20.53
N LEU A 154 -20.94 8.32 -20.45
CA LEU A 154 -21.12 9.42 -21.40
C LEU A 154 -20.46 9.11 -22.75
N SER A 155 -21.12 9.49 -23.83
CA SER A 155 -20.55 9.47 -25.19
C SER A 155 -19.46 10.55 -25.36
N ASN A 156 -18.59 10.38 -26.36
CA ASN A 156 -17.58 11.40 -26.69
C ASN A 156 -18.19 12.78 -26.95
N ARG A 157 -19.38 12.83 -27.54
CA ARG A 157 -20.13 14.08 -27.77
C ARG A 157 -20.52 14.73 -26.44
N MET A 158 -21.14 13.97 -25.54
CA MET A 158 -21.56 14.46 -24.20
C MET A 158 -20.39 14.91 -23.34
N ILE A 159 -19.28 14.17 -23.39
CA ILE A 159 -18.04 14.57 -22.72
C ILE A 159 -17.51 15.87 -23.32
N GLY A 160 -17.50 15.99 -24.64
CA GLY A 160 -17.09 17.20 -25.36
C GLY A 160 -17.91 18.42 -24.94
N GLU A 161 -19.24 18.29 -24.92
CA GLU A 161 -20.15 19.33 -24.46
C GLU A 161 -19.86 19.73 -23.00
N LYS A 162 -19.73 18.75 -22.11
CA LYS A 162 -19.42 18.98 -20.68
C LYS A 162 -18.08 19.68 -20.44
N LEU A 163 -17.06 19.33 -21.23
CA LEU A 163 -15.69 19.86 -21.07
C LEU A 163 -15.41 21.06 -22.00
N SER A 164 -16.36 21.48 -22.82
CA SER A 164 -16.22 22.55 -23.83
C SER A 164 -15.06 22.29 -24.82
N ILE A 165 -14.96 21.06 -25.31
CA ILE A 165 -13.99 20.63 -26.33
C ILE A 165 -14.69 19.81 -27.44
N SER A 166 -14.05 19.67 -28.59
CA SER A 166 -14.60 18.88 -29.68
C SER A 166 -14.65 17.38 -29.35
N PRO A 167 -15.60 16.62 -29.89
CA PRO A 167 -15.61 15.15 -29.75
C PRO A 167 -14.31 14.51 -30.24
N ARG A 168 -13.67 15.08 -31.25
CA ARG A 168 -12.37 14.62 -31.76
C ARG A 168 -11.24 14.82 -30.71
N THR A 169 -11.29 15.93 -29.99
CA THR A 169 -10.34 16.18 -28.88
C THR A 169 -10.56 15.19 -27.74
N VAL A 170 -11.81 14.80 -27.44
CA VAL A 170 -12.13 13.74 -26.46
C VAL A 170 -11.52 12.40 -26.87
N GLU A 171 -11.59 12.04 -28.16
CA GLU A 171 -10.97 10.80 -28.67
C GLU A 171 -9.47 10.77 -28.44
N ILE A 172 -8.78 11.90 -28.65
CA ILE A 172 -7.34 12.01 -28.43
C ILE A 172 -7.01 11.82 -26.94
N HIS A 173 -7.77 12.49 -26.04
CA HIS A 173 -7.58 12.31 -24.61
C HIS A 173 -7.87 10.87 -24.16
N ARG A 174 -8.90 10.21 -24.73
CA ARG A 174 -9.17 8.78 -24.47
C ARG A 174 -8.02 7.88 -24.89
N ALA A 175 -7.47 8.08 -26.07
CA ALA A 175 -6.33 7.28 -26.54
C ALA A 175 -5.12 7.44 -25.60
N ASN A 176 -4.78 8.69 -25.25
CA ASN A 176 -3.69 8.97 -24.32
C ASN A 176 -3.94 8.38 -22.91
N MET A 177 -5.16 8.50 -22.41
CA MET A 177 -5.59 7.91 -21.15
C MET A 177 -5.39 6.38 -21.15
N LEU A 178 -5.89 5.68 -22.17
CA LEU A 178 -5.71 4.23 -22.28
C LEU A 178 -4.24 3.83 -22.30
N THR A 179 -3.42 4.53 -23.08
CA THR A 179 -1.97 4.29 -23.15
C THR A 179 -1.30 4.49 -21.79
N LYS A 180 -1.57 5.57 -21.07
CA LYS A 180 -0.98 5.86 -19.75
C LYS A 180 -1.44 4.89 -18.66
N MET A 181 -2.68 4.43 -18.75
CA MET A 181 -3.23 3.42 -17.85
C MET A 181 -2.75 2.00 -18.19
N GLY A 182 -2.15 1.78 -19.35
CA GLY A 182 -1.81 0.45 -19.86
C GLY A 182 -3.05 -0.41 -20.10
N ALA A 183 -4.15 0.22 -20.51
CA ALA A 183 -5.43 -0.43 -20.80
C ALA A 183 -5.63 -0.58 -22.31
N ASN A 184 -6.07 -1.75 -22.76
CA ASN A 184 -6.37 -2.01 -24.18
C ASN A 184 -7.77 -1.54 -24.58
N HIS A 185 -8.69 -1.48 -23.61
CA HIS A 185 -10.09 -1.15 -23.82
C HIS A 185 -10.61 -0.23 -22.72
N THR A 186 -11.66 0.52 -23.04
CA THR A 186 -12.35 1.41 -22.09
C THR A 186 -12.83 0.69 -20.83
N SER A 187 -13.38 -0.53 -20.97
CA SER A 187 -13.83 -1.33 -19.81
C SER A 187 -12.68 -1.69 -18.86
N GLU A 188 -11.49 -1.91 -19.38
CA GLU A 188 -10.29 -2.15 -18.56
C GLU A 188 -9.87 -0.87 -17.83
N ALA A 189 -9.91 0.29 -18.49
CA ALA A 189 -9.63 1.57 -17.83
C ALA A 189 -10.64 1.88 -16.72
N ILE A 190 -11.93 1.58 -16.93
CA ILE A 190 -12.97 1.73 -15.89
C ILE A 190 -12.68 0.79 -14.71
N ARG A 191 -12.35 -0.48 -14.95
CA ARG A 191 -11.99 -1.43 -13.89
C ARG A 191 -10.80 -0.92 -13.07
N ILE A 192 -9.74 -0.43 -13.72
CA ILE A 192 -8.59 0.17 -13.05
C ILE A 192 -9.01 1.39 -12.21
N ALA A 193 -9.92 2.24 -12.72
CA ALA A 193 -10.42 3.39 -11.97
C ALA A 193 -11.21 2.98 -10.71
N ILE A 194 -12.03 1.92 -10.80
CA ILE A 194 -12.75 1.34 -9.65
C ILE A 194 -11.76 0.76 -8.63
N GLU A 195 -10.77 -0.02 -9.09
CA GLU A 195 -9.73 -0.58 -8.23
C GLU A 195 -8.89 0.52 -7.53
N ALA A 196 -8.73 1.67 -8.15
CA ALA A 196 -8.07 2.84 -7.55
C ALA A 196 -8.97 3.62 -6.57
N ALA A 197 -10.21 3.19 -6.33
CA ALA A 197 -11.23 3.88 -5.52
C ALA A 197 -11.51 5.31 -6.00
N LEU A 198 -11.53 5.53 -7.31
CA LEU A 198 -11.81 6.85 -7.94
C LEU A 198 -13.22 6.97 -8.48
N VAL A 199 -13.93 5.87 -8.56
CA VAL A 199 -15.31 5.80 -9.04
C VAL A 199 -16.11 5.02 -8.00
N ASP A 200 -16.95 5.75 -7.25
CA ASP A 200 -17.99 5.19 -6.38
C ASP A 200 -19.22 4.81 -7.23
#